data_027d421746a3c18caa05e854c303de89
#
_entry.id   027d421746a3c18caa05e854c303de89
#
_cell.length_a   1.000
_cell.length_b   1.000
_cell.length_c   1.000
_cell.angle_alpha   90.00
_cell.angle_beta   90.00
_cell.angle_gamma   90.00
#
_symmetry.space_group_name_H-M   'P 1'
#
loop_
_entity.id
_entity.type
_entity.pdbx_description
1 polymer ?
#
loop_
_entity_poly.entity_id
_entity_poly.type
_entity_poly.pdbx_seq_one_letter_code
_entity_poly.pdbx_strand_id
1 'polypeptide(L)'
;GIELVPSLSSFGHLYKLLCSREYSHLCELEDSEGKPFSQTGRMAHHTINTSDPESLQLIEGMISEYMELFTSRQFNICADETFDLGRGRNKEAVEKLGKDRVYIDYIKKLAQFLLDNGRRPMFWGDIILGFPEMIKELPKEIICLNWGYMWNQREEETKWMYEAGAVQYCCPGCCGWNEFSALNWYAYNNIMRLCTYANKYGAIGLLNTDWGDYLHVNHPDFTRVGMIYGAAFSWNSNIPSYEDINRQISRIEYRDSSENYLAVVAKIQENSGYDWNVAVRYWEMKRGLHEQDEVSVGLMKERIGQMDNIDQKDANLKEIARELYAQIEQMDSSKRALVMPQIVAVDAIRIFNQIGKFATADVLGCTYENMPDSWALAKELETWFYFYKRVYRSISEESELRYIQELVCWYGDYLRQIK
;
A
#
# COMPACT_ATOMS: atom_id res chain seq x y z
N GLY A 1 -7.06 26.75 5.75
CA GLY A 1 -7.77 25.75 4.96
C GLY A 1 -6.85 24.61 4.58
N ILE A 2 -7.43 23.52 4.08
CA ILE A 2 -6.67 22.38 3.54
C ILE A 2 -6.64 22.52 2.02
N GLU A 3 -5.46 22.37 1.41
CA GLU A 3 -5.30 22.34 -0.04
C GLU A 3 -5.42 20.91 -0.55
N LEU A 4 -6.27 20.70 -1.55
CA LEU A 4 -6.41 19.39 -2.23
C LEU A 4 -5.52 19.41 -3.47
N VAL A 5 -4.46 18.61 -3.46
CA VAL A 5 -3.49 18.49 -4.54
C VAL A 5 -3.88 17.31 -5.44
N PRO A 6 -4.06 17.52 -6.76
CA PRO A 6 -4.36 16.43 -7.68
C PRO A 6 -3.16 15.50 -7.89
N SER A 7 -3.46 14.22 -8.10
CA SER A 7 -2.49 13.18 -8.42
C SER A 7 -3.05 12.33 -9.57
N LEU A 8 -2.26 12.16 -10.63
CA LEU A 8 -2.65 11.39 -11.81
C LEU A 8 -1.50 10.51 -12.27
N SER A 9 -1.73 9.21 -12.39
CA SER A 9 -0.77 8.30 -13.03
C SER A 9 -0.55 8.69 -14.48
N SER A 10 0.70 8.98 -14.83
CA SER A 10 1.05 9.53 -16.15
C SER A 10 2.09 8.72 -16.92
N PHE A 11 2.74 7.77 -16.26
CA PHE A 11 3.78 6.95 -16.86
C PHE A 11 3.62 5.46 -16.51
N GLY A 12 3.70 5.09 -15.23
CA GLY A 12 3.32 3.78 -14.69
C GLY A 12 1.85 3.73 -14.24
N HIS A 13 1.41 2.60 -13.72
CA HIS A 13 0.08 2.36 -13.11
C HIS A 13 -1.14 2.60 -14.02
N LEU A 14 -0.95 2.51 -15.34
CA LEU A 14 -2.01 2.72 -16.33
C LEU A 14 -2.63 1.40 -16.82
N TYR A 15 -2.51 0.30 -16.09
CA TYR A 15 -2.93 -1.04 -16.53
C TYR A 15 -4.35 -1.08 -17.13
N LYS A 16 -5.36 -0.53 -16.41
CA LYS A 16 -6.75 -0.56 -16.89
C LYS A 16 -6.95 0.21 -18.21
N LEU A 17 -6.21 1.31 -18.36
CA LEU A 17 -6.22 2.11 -19.59
C LEU A 17 -5.53 1.35 -20.71
N LEU A 18 -4.30 0.89 -20.46
CA LEU A 18 -3.42 0.28 -21.47
C LEU A 18 -3.79 -1.17 -21.84
N CYS A 19 -4.66 -1.83 -21.07
CA CYS A 19 -5.24 -3.11 -21.46
C CYS A 19 -6.61 -2.96 -22.14
N SER A 20 -7.12 -1.73 -22.31
CA SER A 20 -8.33 -1.49 -23.07
C SER A 20 -8.06 -1.61 -24.58
N ARG A 21 -9.11 -1.96 -25.33
CA ARG A 21 -9.03 -2.05 -26.80
C ARG A 21 -8.61 -0.72 -27.46
N GLU A 22 -9.01 0.41 -26.87
CA GLU A 22 -8.79 1.73 -27.42
C GLU A 22 -7.34 2.18 -27.28
N TYR A 23 -6.70 1.89 -26.12
CA TYR A 23 -5.37 2.43 -25.77
C TYR A 23 -4.27 1.38 -25.66
N SER A 24 -4.54 0.11 -25.97
CA SER A 24 -3.53 -0.96 -25.89
C SER A 24 -2.32 -0.74 -26.80
N HIS A 25 -2.49 -0.02 -27.91
CA HIS A 25 -1.40 0.36 -28.80
C HIS A 25 -0.40 1.35 -28.16
N LEU A 26 -0.80 2.05 -27.10
CA LEU A 26 0.06 2.94 -26.32
C LEU A 26 0.76 2.23 -25.14
N CYS A 27 0.52 0.94 -24.91
CA CYS A 27 1.24 0.19 -23.88
C CYS A 27 2.70 -0.06 -24.28
N GLU A 28 3.60 -0.01 -23.32
CA GLU A 28 4.99 -0.41 -23.54
C GLU A 28 5.10 -1.86 -24.04
N LEU A 29 4.32 -2.79 -23.45
CA LEU A 29 4.28 -4.19 -23.86
C LEU A 29 3.18 -4.43 -24.89
N GLU A 30 3.50 -5.17 -25.98
CA GLU A 30 2.66 -5.25 -27.16
C GLU A 30 1.39 -6.11 -27.00
N ASP A 31 1.35 -7.05 -26.08
CA ASP A 31 0.27 -8.03 -25.90
C ASP A 31 -0.71 -7.64 -24.79
N SER A 32 -0.98 -6.36 -24.61
CA SER A 32 -1.78 -5.83 -23.48
C SER A 32 -3.29 -5.92 -23.69
N GLU A 33 -3.78 -5.88 -24.95
CA GLU A 33 -5.24 -5.81 -25.24
C GLU A 33 -6.02 -6.95 -24.58
N GLY A 34 -7.06 -6.58 -23.84
CA GLY A 34 -8.00 -7.53 -23.27
C GLY A 34 -7.49 -8.37 -22.11
N LYS A 35 -6.30 -8.08 -21.55
CA LYS A 35 -5.81 -8.79 -20.37
C LYS A 35 -6.77 -8.59 -19.20
N PRO A 36 -7.15 -9.67 -18.49
CA PRO A 36 -8.02 -9.56 -17.32
C PRO A 36 -7.30 -8.81 -16.21
N PHE A 37 -8.06 -8.02 -15.46
CA PHE A 37 -7.49 -7.32 -14.30
C PHE A 37 -7.05 -8.33 -13.23
N SER A 38 -5.81 -8.19 -12.77
CA SER A 38 -5.22 -8.92 -11.66
C SER A 38 -4.59 -7.92 -10.69
N GLN A 39 -4.75 -8.16 -9.38
CA GLN A 39 -4.13 -7.32 -8.34
C GLN A 39 -2.61 -7.39 -8.38
N THR A 40 -2.07 -8.55 -8.69
CA THR A 40 -0.63 -8.80 -8.80
C THR A 40 -0.12 -8.54 -10.22
N GLY A 41 -0.83 -9.02 -11.24
CA GLY A 41 -0.46 -8.89 -12.65
C GLY A 41 -0.50 -7.47 -13.19
N ARG A 42 -1.22 -6.54 -12.52
CA ARG A 42 -1.28 -5.12 -12.89
C ARG A 42 0.06 -4.39 -12.85
N MET A 43 1.09 -5.01 -12.28
CA MET A 43 2.46 -4.46 -12.24
C MET A 43 3.27 -4.76 -13.50
N ALA A 44 2.66 -5.40 -14.50
CA ALA A 44 3.10 -5.49 -15.89
C ALA A 44 2.01 -4.94 -16.81
N HIS A 45 2.34 -4.51 -18.04
CA HIS A 45 1.39 -3.88 -18.98
C HIS A 45 0.76 -2.58 -18.45
N HIS A 46 1.49 -1.84 -17.63
CA HIS A 46 1.00 -0.64 -16.96
C HIS A 46 1.82 0.62 -17.30
N THR A 47 2.92 0.48 -18.03
CA THR A 47 3.80 1.58 -18.45
C THR A 47 3.42 2.03 -19.85
N ILE A 48 3.29 3.35 -20.06
CA ILE A 48 2.93 3.91 -21.37
C ILE A 48 4.16 4.00 -22.27
N ASN A 49 3.96 3.84 -23.57
CA ASN A 49 5.00 4.01 -24.61
C ASN A 49 5.33 5.48 -24.82
N THR A 50 6.45 5.94 -24.28
CA THR A 50 6.88 7.35 -24.36
C THR A 50 7.44 7.77 -25.72
N SER A 51 7.70 6.82 -26.63
CA SER A 51 8.15 7.09 -28.00
C SER A 51 7.02 7.46 -28.93
N ASP A 52 5.76 7.18 -28.56
CA ASP A 52 4.59 7.55 -29.34
C ASP A 52 4.10 8.95 -28.93
N PRO A 53 4.00 9.91 -29.88
CA PRO A 53 3.48 11.25 -29.58
C PRO A 53 2.04 11.25 -29.05
N GLU A 54 1.21 10.27 -29.42
CA GLU A 54 -0.17 10.14 -28.94
C GLU A 54 -0.20 9.88 -27.43
N SER A 55 0.78 9.14 -26.89
CA SER A 55 0.93 8.91 -25.45
C SER A 55 1.03 10.22 -24.67
N LEU A 56 1.88 11.15 -25.13
CA LEU A 56 2.03 12.44 -24.48
C LEU A 56 0.75 13.29 -24.60
N GLN A 57 0.14 13.32 -25.77
CA GLN A 57 -1.11 14.06 -25.99
C GLN A 57 -2.26 13.56 -25.11
N LEU A 58 -2.39 12.23 -24.96
CA LEU A 58 -3.39 11.63 -24.08
C LEU A 58 -3.19 12.07 -22.64
N ILE A 59 -1.96 11.97 -22.13
CA ILE A 59 -1.65 12.33 -20.74
C ILE A 59 -1.82 13.84 -20.49
N GLU A 60 -1.37 14.69 -21.40
CA GLU A 60 -1.58 16.14 -21.32
C GLU A 60 -3.07 16.51 -21.33
N GLY A 61 -3.88 15.80 -22.12
CA GLY A 61 -5.34 15.95 -22.12
C GLY A 61 -5.95 15.60 -20.77
N MET A 62 -5.59 14.46 -20.21
CA MET A 62 -6.05 14.03 -18.87
C MET A 62 -5.62 15.01 -17.76
N ILE A 63 -4.38 15.49 -17.79
CA ILE A 63 -3.87 16.51 -16.85
C ILE A 63 -4.69 17.80 -16.99
N SER A 64 -5.00 18.24 -18.22
CA SER A 64 -5.77 19.46 -18.47
C SER A 64 -7.16 19.39 -17.85
N GLU A 65 -7.87 18.28 -18.02
CA GLU A 65 -9.19 18.08 -17.39
C GLU A 65 -9.10 18.12 -15.86
N TYR A 66 -8.07 17.48 -15.29
CA TYR A 66 -7.85 17.52 -13.83
C TYR A 66 -7.55 18.93 -13.31
N MET A 67 -6.76 19.70 -14.06
CA MET A 67 -6.43 21.08 -13.66
C MET A 67 -7.65 21.99 -13.54
N GLU A 68 -8.72 21.73 -14.26
CA GLU A 68 -9.98 22.49 -14.16
C GLU A 68 -10.73 22.20 -12.86
N LEU A 69 -10.53 21.00 -12.26
CA LEU A 69 -11.24 20.56 -11.07
C LEU A 69 -10.55 21.00 -9.76
N PHE A 70 -9.28 21.37 -9.80
CA PHE A 70 -8.47 21.65 -8.62
C PHE A 70 -7.89 23.06 -8.59
N THR A 71 -7.92 23.68 -7.43
CA THR A 71 -7.37 25.03 -7.21
C THR A 71 -5.90 25.02 -6.81
N SER A 72 -5.34 23.86 -6.44
CA SER A 72 -3.93 23.73 -6.08
C SER A 72 -3.00 24.15 -7.21
N ARG A 73 -1.92 24.81 -6.84
CA ARG A 73 -0.81 25.04 -7.77
C ARG A 73 0.12 23.85 -7.91
N GLN A 74 0.06 22.88 -7.00
CA GLN A 74 0.82 21.64 -7.09
C GLN A 74 0.05 20.59 -7.87
N PHE A 75 0.75 19.75 -8.62
CA PHE A 75 0.19 18.64 -9.37
C PHE A 75 1.17 17.46 -9.36
N ASN A 76 0.74 16.30 -8.86
CA ASN A 76 1.55 15.09 -8.86
C ASN A 76 1.29 14.29 -10.14
N ILE A 77 2.30 14.14 -10.99
CA ILE A 77 2.27 13.30 -12.19
C ILE A 77 2.60 11.83 -11.92
N CYS A 78 2.80 11.46 -10.67
CA CYS A 78 3.20 10.11 -10.25
C CYS A 78 4.52 9.64 -10.89
N ALA A 79 4.48 8.88 -11.96
CA ALA A 79 5.63 8.40 -12.74
C ALA A 79 6.54 7.39 -12.01
N ASP A 80 6.01 6.74 -10.98
CA ASP A 80 6.64 5.68 -10.22
C ASP A 80 6.55 4.31 -10.91
N GLU A 81 7.40 3.40 -10.47
CA GLU A 81 7.36 1.96 -10.76
C GLU A 81 7.24 1.61 -12.25
N THR A 82 7.90 2.37 -13.14
CA THR A 82 7.88 2.17 -14.60
C THR A 82 8.69 0.94 -15.02
N PHE A 83 8.36 -0.24 -14.46
CA PHE A 83 9.14 -1.47 -14.58
C PHE A 83 9.25 -2.01 -16.00
N ASP A 84 8.23 -1.76 -16.83
CA ASP A 84 8.21 -2.25 -18.21
C ASP A 84 9.06 -1.42 -19.18
N LEU A 85 9.47 -0.21 -18.82
CA LEU A 85 10.17 0.71 -19.71
C LEU A 85 11.42 0.05 -20.34
N GLY A 86 11.45 0.02 -21.66
CA GLY A 86 12.48 -0.58 -22.48
C GLY A 86 12.35 -2.10 -22.69
N ARG A 87 11.25 -2.70 -22.23
CA ARG A 87 10.99 -4.14 -22.44
C ARG A 87 10.17 -4.45 -23.69
N GLY A 88 9.60 -3.42 -24.32
CA GLY A 88 8.75 -3.54 -25.49
C GLY A 88 9.00 -2.42 -26.51
N ARG A 89 8.02 -1.54 -26.71
CA ARG A 89 8.03 -0.51 -27.76
C ARG A 89 9.13 0.55 -27.61
N ASN A 90 9.55 0.85 -26.39
CA ASN A 90 10.69 1.73 -26.12
C ASN A 90 12.08 1.02 -26.16
N LYS A 91 12.15 -0.27 -26.51
CA LYS A 91 13.39 -1.03 -26.46
C LYS A 91 14.51 -0.39 -27.29
N GLU A 92 14.23 -0.01 -28.53
CA GLU A 92 15.21 0.64 -29.41
C GLU A 92 15.67 2.01 -28.85
N ALA A 93 14.75 2.80 -28.32
CA ALA A 93 15.07 4.08 -27.68
C ALA A 93 15.97 3.90 -26.45
N VAL A 94 15.67 2.92 -25.61
CA VAL A 94 16.47 2.60 -24.42
C VAL A 94 17.83 2.03 -24.80
N GLU A 95 17.94 1.17 -25.80
CA GLU A 95 19.24 0.67 -26.31
C GLU A 95 20.12 1.79 -26.86
N LYS A 96 19.54 2.81 -27.47
CA LYS A 96 20.26 3.93 -28.07
C LYS A 96 20.62 5.03 -27.08
N LEU A 97 19.74 5.37 -26.16
CA LEU A 97 19.84 6.56 -25.31
C LEU A 97 20.13 6.24 -23.84
N GLY A 98 19.83 5.03 -23.38
CA GLY A 98 19.77 4.65 -21.97
C GLY A 98 18.36 4.80 -21.38
N LYS A 99 18.01 3.93 -20.43
CA LYS A 99 16.70 3.92 -19.76
C LYS A 99 16.46 5.20 -18.96
N ASP A 100 17.50 5.68 -18.30
CA ASP A 100 17.58 6.93 -17.55
C ASP A 100 17.22 8.15 -18.42
N ARG A 101 17.81 8.24 -19.61
CA ARG A 101 17.54 9.33 -20.55
C ARG A 101 16.08 9.31 -21.03
N VAL A 102 15.58 8.15 -21.44
CA VAL A 102 14.19 8.01 -21.91
C VAL A 102 13.20 8.41 -20.79
N TYR A 103 13.46 8.00 -19.55
CA TYR A 103 12.65 8.37 -18.39
C TYR A 103 12.66 9.89 -18.15
N ILE A 104 13.85 10.49 -18.03
CA ILE A 104 13.99 11.93 -17.74
C ILE A 104 13.41 12.81 -18.82
N ASP A 105 13.60 12.46 -20.09
CA ASP A 105 13.06 13.26 -21.21
C ASP A 105 11.52 13.28 -21.19
N TYR A 106 10.88 12.20 -20.76
CA TYR A 106 9.42 12.16 -20.63
C TYR A 106 8.94 12.98 -19.42
N ILE A 107 9.57 12.82 -18.25
CA ILE A 107 9.25 13.62 -17.06
C ILE A 107 9.43 15.11 -17.33
N LYS A 108 10.49 15.48 -18.05
CA LYS A 108 10.78 16.88 -18.41
C LYS A 108 9.66 17.49 -19.26
N LYS A 109 9.12 16.75 -20.24
CA LYS A 109 7.99 17.20 -21.07
C LYS A 109 6.75 17.48 -20.23
N LEU A 110 6.35 16.53 -19.38
CA LEU A 110 5.19 16.68 -18.50
C LEU A 110 5.37 17.80 -17.48
N ALA A 111 6.58 17.92 -16.90
CA ALA A 111 6.89 18.98 -15.97
C ALA A 111 6.82 20.37 -16.64
N GLN A 112 7.35 20.50 -17.85
CA GLN A 112 7.27 21.76 -18.62
C GLN A 112 5.83 22.12 -18.97
N PHE A 113 5.03 21.12 -19.41
CA PHE A 113 3.60 21.32 -19.68
C PHE A 113 2.85 21.88 -18.46
N LEU A 114 3.10 21.33 -17.26
CA LEU A 114 2.49 21.82 -16.01
C LEU A 114 2.94 23.25 -15.69
N LEU A 115 4.23 23.55 -15.84
CA LEU A 115 4.77 24.90 -15.59
C LEU A 115 4.18 25.94 -16.54
N ASP A 116 4.04 25.61 -17.84
CA ASP A 116 3.44 26.49 -18.83
C ASP A 116 1.95 26.78 -18.53
N ASN A 117 1.29 25.86 -17.79
CA ASN A 117 -0.08 26.01 -17.30
C ASN A 117 -0.14 26.53 -15.84
N GLY A 118 0.94 27.08 -15.31
CA GLY A 118 1.00 27.71 -13.98
C GLY A 118 0.89 26.74 -12.80
N ARG A 119 1.19 25.45 -13.03
CA ARG A 119 1.20 24.41 -11.99
C ARG A 119 2.62 24.01 -11.65
N ARG A 120 2.88 23.67 -10.39
CA ARG A 120 4.17 23.17 -9.91
C ARG A 120 4.16 21.63 -9.95
N PRO A 121 5.00 21.00 -10.79
CA PRO A 121 5.02 19.55 -10.94
C PRO A 121 5.61 18.85 -9.71
N MET A 122 5.07 17.67 -9.40
CA MET A 122 5.59 16.72 -8.42
C MET A 122 5.65 15.33 -9.08
N PHE A 123 6.60 14.49 -8.66
CA PHE A 123 6.69 13.09 -9.12
C PHE A 123 7.30 12.19 -8.03
N TRP A 124 6.99 10.88 -8.07
CA TRP A 124 7.57 9.90 -7.15
C TRP A 124 9.02 9.59 -7.50
N GLY A 125 9.87 9.48 -6.49
CA GLY A 125 11.31 9.50 -6.61
C GLY A 125 12.01 8.15 -6.74
N ASP A 126 11.30 7.04 -6.80
CA ASP A 126 11.89 5.69 -6.83
C ASP A 126 12.80 5.45 -8.04
N ILE A 127 12.34 5.80 -9.23
CA ILE A 127 13.10 5.58 -10.46
C ILE A 127 14.34 6.48 -10.53
N ILE A 128 14.18 7.77 -10.20
CA ILE A 128 15.29 8.74 -10.26
C ILE A 128 16.39 8.45 -9.22
N LEU A 129 16.08 7.72 -8.15
CA LEU A 129 17.09 7.25 -7.18
C LEU A 129 18.17 6.35 -7.80
N GLY A 130 17.88 5.73 -8.93
CA GLY A 130 18.87 4.97 -9.70
C GLY A 130 19.92 5.84 -10.42
N PHE A 131 19.61 7.13 -10.66
CA PHE A 131 20.46 8.11 -11.38
C PHE A 131 20.19 9.54 -10.89
N PRO A 132 20.40 9.83 -9.59
CA PRO A 132 19.95 11.08 -8.96
C PRO A 132 20.65 12.33 -9.54
N GLU A 133 21.82 12.22 -10.15
CA GLU A 133 22.52 13.32 -10.80
C GLU A 133 21.70 13.96 -11.93
N MET A 134 20.78 13.22 -12.56
CA MET A 134 19.92 13.73 -13.63
C MET A 134 18.79 14.65 -13.14
N ILE A 135 18.57 14.76 -11.85
CA ILE A 135 17.65 15.75 -11.27
C ILE A 135 17.99 17.17 -11.73
N LYS A 136 19.27 17.46 -11.95
CA LYS A 136 19.74 18.76 -12.42
C LYS A 136 19.24 19.14 -13.82
N GLU A 137 18.77 18.19 -14.59
CA GLU A 137 18.20 18.41 -15.92
C GLU A 137 16.70 18.70 -15.91
N LEU A 138 16.04 18.43 -14.79
CA LEU A 138 14.64 18.76 -14.58
C LEU A 138 14.46 20.24 -14.21
N PRO A 139 13.28 20.82 -14.45
CA PRO A 139 12.97 22.17 -13.95
C PRO A 139 13.20 22.27 -12.45
N LYS A 140 13.77 23.39 -12.00
CA LYS A 140 14.10 23.61 -10.57
C LYS A 140 12.88 23.67 -9.65
N GLU A 141 11.73 23.95 -10.22
CA GLU A 141 10.44 24.01 -9.54
C GLU A 141 9.90 22.63 -9.17
N ILE A 142 10.34 21.58 -9.85
CA ILE A 142 9.82 20.22 -9.64
C ILE A 142 10.09 19.72 -8.21
N ILE A 143 9.10 19.05 -7.64
CA ILE A 143 9.22 18.44 -6.32
C ILE A 143 9.36 16.92 -6.48
N CYS A 144 10.41 16.36 -5.91
CA CYS A 144 10.62 14.94 -5.80
C CYS A 144 9.95 14.39 -4.54
N LEU A 145 9.06 13.41 -4.70
CA LEU A 145 8.39 12.71 -3.61
C LEU A 145 9.22 11.45 -3.28
N ASN A 146 10.14 11.62 -2.33
CA ASN A 146 11.08 10.57 -1.91
C ASN A 146 10.39 9.62 -0.91
N TRP A 147 9.84 8.53 -1.42
CA TRP A 147 9.07 7.56 -0.65
C TRP A 147 9.89 6.33 -0.23
N GLY A 148 9.48 5.72 0.86
CA GLY A 148 10.00 4.45 1.33
C GLY A 148 9.28 4.02 2.61
N TYR A 149 8.97 2.71 2.73
CA TYR A 149 8.04 2.20 3.73
C TYR A 149 8.67 1.18 4.70
N MET A 150 9.97 0.95 4.58
CA MET A 150 10.66 0.02 5.48
C MET A 150 10.79 0.61 6.89
N TRP A 151 10.54 -0.20 7.93
CA TRP A 151 10.72 0.23 9.31
C TRP A 151 12.16 0.68 9.61
N ASN A 152 13.12 0.14 8.87
CA ASN A 152 14.55 0.48 8.93
C ASN A 152 15.00 1.33 7.74
N GLN A 153 14.10 2.17 7.18
CA GLN A 153 14.38 3.02 6.03
C GLN A 153 15.76 3.67 6.12
N ARG A 154 16.53 3.58 5.04
CA ARG A 154 17.90 4.06 4.98
C ARG A 154 17.95 5.58 4.81
N GLU A 155 19.01 6.16 5.36
CA GLU A 155 19.26 7.60 5.26
C GLU A 155 19.79 8.02 3.87
N GLU A 156 20.51 7.10 3.22
CA GLU A 156 21.25 7.37 1.98
C GLU A 156 20.38 7.92 0.87
N GLU A 157 19.15 7.42 0.72
CA GLU A 157 18.23 7.84 -0.34
C GLU A 157 17.86 9.32 -0.20
N THR A 158 17.55 9.77 1.00
CA THR A 158 17.28 11.20 1.27
C THR A 158 18.53 12.06 1.08
N LYS A 159 19.70 11.52 1.45
CA LYS A 159 20.98 12.18 1.28
C LYS A 159 21.34 12.35 -0.21
N TRP A 160 21.18 11.31 -1.02
CA TRP A 160 21.47 11.36 -2.47
C TRP A 160 20.60 12.41 -3.17
N MET A 161 19.30 12.47 -2.85
CA MET A 161 18.41 13.49 -3.37
C MET A 161 18.88 14.91 -2.99
N TYR A 162 19.27 15.11 -1.73
CA TYR A 162 19.84 16.38 -1.27
C TYR A 162 21.12 16.77 -2.01
N GLU A 163 22.08 15.84 -2.14
CA GLU A 163 23.36 16.06 -2.82
C GLU A 163 23.17 16.33 -4.33
N ALA A 164 22.13 15.76 -4.93
CA ALA A 164 21.74 16.03 -6.32
C ALA A 164 21.03 17.40 -6.49
N GLY A 165 20.66 18.06 -5.39
CA GLY A 165 19.99 19.36 -5.41
C GLY A 165 18.48 19.28 -5.60
N ALA A 166 17.85 18.13 -5.30
CA ALA A 166 16.41 17.96 -5.36
C ALA A 166 15.68 18.81 -4.34
N VAL A 167 14.57 19.42 -4.75
CA VAL A 167 13.54 19.87 -3.83
C VAL A 167 12.68 18.67 -3.49
N GLN A 168 12.67 18.19 -2.24
CA GLN A 168 12.03 16.93 -1.89
C GLN A 168 11.04 17.05 -0.74
N TYR A 169 9.96 16.25 -0.81
CA TYR A 169 9.22 15.76 0.36
C TYR A 169 9.76 14.38 0.74
N CYS A 170 9.87 14.10 2.03
CA CYS A 170 10.03 12.74 2.52
C CYS A 170 8.65 12.11 2.70
N CYS A 171 8.44 10.92 2.13
CA CYS A 171 7.13 10.29 2.02
C CYS A 171 7.11 8.94 2.75
N PRO A 172 6.95 8.91 4.09
CA PRO A 172 6.75 7.70 4.85
C PRO A 172 5.35 7.14 4.66
N GLY A 173 5.08 5.96 5.24
CA GLY A 173 3.78 5.29 5.18
C GLY A 173 3.17 4.91 6.51
N CYS A 174 1.83 4.93 6.56
CA CYS A 174 1.04 4.46 7.70
C CYS A 174 1.01 2.95 7.85
N CYS A 175 1.49 2.21 6.83
CA CYS A 175 1.66 0.75 6.83
C CYS A 175 0.37 -0.02 7.19
N GLY A 176 -0.77 0.36 6.59
CA GLY A 176 -2.06 -0.33 6.78
C GLY A 176 -2.47 -1.20 5.58
N TRP A 177 -1.91 -0.95 4.40
CA TRP A 177 -2.26 -1.66 3.18
C TRP A 177 -1.81 -3.13 3.20
N ASN A 178 -2.63 -3.99 2.58
CA ASN A 178 -2.42 -5.44 2.50
C ASN A 178 -2.43 -6.17 3.86
N GLU A 179 -2.91 -5.50 4.91
CA GLU A 179 -2.97 -6.04 6.26
C GLU A 179 -4.39 -5.94 6.82
N PHE A 180 -4.77 -6.87 7.70
CA PHE A 180 -6.05 -6.79 8.42
C PHE A 180 -6.04 -5.75 9.53
N SER A 181 -4.86 -5.48 10.11
CA SER A 181 -4.64 -4.42 11.10
C SER A 181 -3.35 -3.68 10.77
N ALA A 182 -3.28 -2.37 11.04
CA ALA A 182 -2.10 -1.57 10.70
C ALA A 182 -0.85 -1.99 11.46
N LEU A 183 0.30 -1.94 10.77
CA LEU A 183 1.63 -2.24 11.29
C LEU A 183 2.18 -1.04 12.09
N ASN A 184 1.55 -0.67 13.21
CA ASN A 184 1.84 0.57 13.93
C ASN A 184 3.32 0.73 14.33
N TRP A 185 4.00 -0.36 14.71
CA TRP A 185 5.42 -0.31 15.03
C TRP A 185 6.29 -0.01 13.81
N TYR A 186 5.95 -0.59 12.64
CA TYR A 186 6.60 -0.29 11.36
C TYR A 186 6.39 1.17 10.97
N ALA A 187 5.15 1.65 11.03
CA ALA A 187 4.78 3.02 10.73
C ALA A 187 5.53 4.01 11.64
N TYR A 188 5.57 3.76 12.94
CA TYR A 188 6.32 4.60 13.89
C TYR A 188 7.80 4.73 13.49
N ASN A 189 8.49 3.62 13.26
CA ASN A 189 9.91 3.64 12.93
C ASN A 189 10.18 4.26 11.56
N ASN A 190 9.35 3.97 10.57
CA ASN A 190 9.46 4.52 9.23
C ASN A 190 9.27 6.04 9.24
N ILE A 191 8.18 6.52 9.83
CA ILE A 191 7.83 7.94 9.91
C ILE A 191 8.88 8.72 10.72
N MET A 192 9.31 8.17 11.88
CA MET A 192 10.36 8.77 12.71
C MET A 192 11.65 8.99 11.92
N ARG A 193 12.10 7.96 11.18
CA ARG A 193 13.34 8.02 10.38
C ARG A 193 13.23 9.07 9.28
N LEU A 194 12.18 9.01 8.48
CA LEU A 194 12.01 9.95 7.37
C LEU A 194 11.81 11.39 7.86
N CYS A 195 11.14 11.61 8.99
CA CYS A 195 11.10 12.94 9.61
C CYS A 195 12.49 13.42 10.05
N THR A 196 13.29 12.53 10.64
CA THR A 196 14.66 12.84 11.05
C THR A 196 15.54 13.20 9.86
N TYR A 197 15.44 12.42 8.77
CA TYR A 197 16.20 12.65 7.55
C TYR A 197 15.73 13.91 6.81
N ALA A 198 14.41 14.17 6.78
CA ALA A 198 13.85 15.40 6.24
C ALA A 198 14.44 16.64 6.89
N ASN A 199 14.50 16.66 8.22
CA ASN A 199 15.12 17.76 8.97
C ASN A 199 16.62 17.88 8.68
N LYS A 200 17.35 16.77 8.63
CA LYS A 200 18.79 16.74 8.42
C LYS A 200 19.19 17.23 7.02
N TYR A 201 18.42 16.87 6.01
CA TYR A 201 18.71 17.18 4.60
C TYR A 201 17.80 18.25 3.99
N GLY A 202 17.15 19.04 4.82
CA GLY A 202 16.40 20.22 4.35
C GLY A 202 15.26 19.91 3.39
N ALA A 203 14.58 18.78 3.56
CA ALA A 203 13.35 18.52 2.82
C ALA A 203 12.30 19.57 3.14
N ILE A 204 11.47 19.93 2.15
CA ILE A 204 10.48 21.02 2.31
C ILE A 204 9.25 20.61 3.12
N GLY A 205 9.09 19.30 3.41
CA GLY A 205 7.99 18.79 4.22
C GLY A 205 7.94 17.27 4.25
N LEU A 206 6.89 16.79 4.91
CA LEU A 206 6.52 15.37 5.00
C LEU A 206 5.21 15.15 4.25
N LEU A 207 5.16 14.11 3.41
CA LEU A 207 3.93 13.61 2.80
C LEU A 207 3.69 12.19 3.33
N ASN A 208 2.93 12.09 4.41
CA ASN A 208 2.62 10.80 5.03
C ASN A 208 1.60 10.05 4.18
N THR A 209 1.94 8.87 3.70
CA THR A 209 1.14 8.11 2.73
C THR A 209 0.31 7.02 3.39
N ASP A 210 -0.85 6.74 2.79
CA ASP A 210 -1.71 5.62 3.13
C ASP A 210 -2.28 5.02 1.84
N TRP A 211 -1.95 3.76 1.56
CA TRP A 211 -2.30 3.09 0.31
C TRP A 211 -3.42 2.07 0.51
N GLY A 212 -4.20 1.83 -0.54
CA GLY A 212 -5.30 0.89 -0.51
C GLY A 212 -5.00 -0.46 -1.17
N ASP A 213 -3.86 -0.64 -1.77
CA ASP A 213 -3.38 -1.78 -2.56
C ASP A 213 -4.40 -2.92 -2.78
N TYR A 214 -4.10 -4.16 -2.43
CA TYR A 214 -4.96 -5.31 -2.74
C TYR A 214 -6.33 -5.24 -2.05
N LEU A 215 -7.30 -4.51 -2.69
CA LEU A 215 -8.69 -4.41 -2.30
C LEU A 215 -8.99 -3.65 -0.99
N HIS A 216 -7.99 -3.02 -0.38
CA HIS A 216 -8.13 -2.19 0.82
C HIS A 216 -8.95 -2.88 1.95
N VAL A 217 -8.47 -4.05 2.36
CA VAL A 217 -9.16 -4.89 3.35
C VAL A 217 -9.17 -4.30 4.76
N ASN A 218 -8.17 -3.48 5.12
CA ASN A 218 -8.06 -2.88 6.43
C ASN A 218 -9.08 -1.75 6.63
N HIS A 219 -9.46 -1.54 7.88
CA HIS A 219 -10.34 -0.43 8.23
C HIS A 219 -9.58 0.90 8.19
N PRO A 220 -10.09 1.96 7.53
CA PRO A 220 -9.39 3.25 7.39
C PRO A 220 -8.98 3.91 8.71
N ASP A 221 -9.69 3.68 9.81
CA ASP A 221 -9.32 4.20 11.12
C ASP A 221 -8.03 3.60 11.68
N PHE A 222 -7.56 2.46 11.16
CA PHE A 222 -6.33 1.84 11.67
C PHE A 222 -5.09 2.65 11.33
N THR A 223 -5.08 3.31 10.18
CA THR A 223 -3.97 4.15 9.73
C THR A 223 -3.97 5.54 10.36
N ARG A 224 -5.05 5.92 11.07
CA ARG A 224 -5.13 7.17 11.84
C ARG A 224 -3.95 7.32 12.81
N VAL A 225 -3.49 6.24 13.42
CA VAL A 225 -2.35 6.23 14.35
C VAL A 225 -1.08 6.67 13.62
N GLY A 226 -0.82 6.12 12.42
CA GLY A 226 0.30 6.54 11.56
C GLY A 226 0.19 8.00 11.12
N MET A 227 -1.03 8.50 10.83
CA MET A 227 -1.24 9.93 10.51
C MET A 227 -0.90 10.81 11.72
N ILE A 228 -1.24 10.39 12.94
CA ILE A 228 -0.89 11.14 14.16
C ILE A 228 0.63 11.13 14.38
N TYR A 229 1.33 10.01 14.13
CA TYR A 229 2.80 9.98 14.18
C TYR A 229 3.40 11.00 13.20
N GLY A 230 2.94 11.00 11.95
CA GLY A 230 3.41 11.96 10.94
C GLY A 230 3.20 13.40 11.36
N ALA A 231 2.02 13.75 11.86
CA ALA A 231 1.71 15.07 12.36
C ALA A 231 2.59 15.48 13.57
N ALA A 232 2.74 14.58 14.54
CA ALA A 232 3.54 14.85 15.74
C ALA A 232 5.03 15.02 15.43
N PHE A 233 5.60 14.16 14.59
CA PHE A 233 7.04 14.13 14.31
C PHE A 233 7.46 15.21 13.30
N SER A 234 6.58 15.61 12.40
CA SER A 234 6.85 16.76 11.51
C SER A 234 6.74 18.10 12.21
N TRP A 235 5.93 18.19 13.27
CA TRP A 235 5.74 19.40 14.05
C TRP A 235 6.84 19.60 15.10
N ASN A 236 7.33 18.51 15.69
CA ASN A 236 8.25 18.57 16.83
C ASN A 236 9.48 17.68 16.61
N SER A 237 10.68 18.25 16.76
CA SER A 237 11.94 17.52 16.62
C SER A 237 12.20 16.54 17.79
N ASN A 238 11.54 16.72 18.93
CA ASN A 238 11.64 15.80 20.07
C ASN A 238 10.61 14.68 19.90
N ILE A 239 11.04 13.57 19.32
CA ILE A 239 10.20 12.41 19.05
C ILE A 239 10.08 11.56 20.33
N PRO A 240 8.87 11.37 20.87
CA PRO A 240 8.65 10.52 22.03
C PRO A 240 8.88 9.02 21.70
N SER A 241 9.11 8.18 22.72
CA SER A 241 9.19 6.73 22.52
C SER A 241 7.89 6.16 21.95
N TYR A 242 7.97 4.97 21.35
CA TYR A 242 6.79 4.28 20.81
C TYR A 242 5.71 4.07 21.88
N GLU A 243 6.13 3.66 23.06
CA GLU A 243 5.25 3.43 24.21
C GLU A 243 4.61 4.74 24.70
N ASP A 244 5.40 5.82 24.79
CA ASP A 244 4.90 7.10 25.28
C ASP A 244 3.90 7.75 24.35
N ILE A 245 4.16 7.74 23.04
CA ILE A 245 3.21 8.32 22.08
C ILE A 245 1.93 7.48 22.01
N ASN A 246 2.02 6.16 22.02
CA ASN A 246 0.84 5.28 22.00
C ASN A 246 -0.02 5.43 23.24
N ARG A 247 0.58 5.61 24.41
CA ARG A 247 -0.14 5.93 25.64
C ARG A 247 -0.88 7.26 25.53
N GLN A 248 -0.22 8.28 25.00
CA GLN A 248 -0.85 9.59 24.76
C GLN A 248 -2.00 9.53 23.73
N ILE A 249 -1.82 8.81 22.62
CA ILE A 249 -2.86 8.63 21.61
C ILE A 249 -4.04 7.86 22.21
N SER A 250 -3.81 6.78 22.97
CA SER A 250 -4.87 6.04 23.67
C SER A 250 -5.71 6.96 24.54
N ARG A 251 -5.06 7.81 25.33
CA ARG A 251 -5.73 8.78 26.20
C ARG A 251 -6.46 9.88 25.43
N ILE A 252 -5.83 10.50 24.45
CA ILE A 252 -6.32 11.75 23.82
C ILE A 252 -7.29 11.43 22.69
N GLU A 253 -6.89 10.57 21.73
CA GLU A 253 -7.70 10.26 20.55
C GLU A 253 -8.81 9.25 20.88
N TYR A 254 -8.46 8.18 21.59
CA TYR A 254 -9.39 7.11 21.93
C TYR A 254 -10.12 7.34 23.25
N ARG A 255 -9.72 8.37 24.03
CA ARG A 255 -10.28 8.70 25.35
C ARG A 255 -10.35 7.48 26.27
N ASP A 256 -9.30 6.68 26.24
CA ASP A 256 -9.10 5.51 27.08
C ASP A 256 -8.50 5.94 28.41
N SER A 257 -9.25 5.72 29.51
CA SER A 257 -8.82 6.08 30.87
C SER A 257 -7.66 5.22 31.38
N SER A 258 -7.48 4.03 30.81
CA SER A 258 -6.36 3.14 31.13
C SER A 258 -5.07 3.48 30.37
N GLU A 259 -5.14 4.30 29.34
CA GLU A 259 -4.04 4.66 28.43
C GLU A 259 -3.37 3.44 27.75
N ASN A 260 -4.08 2.30 27.65
CA ASN A 260 -3.53 1.00 27.26
C ASN A 260 -4.04 0.46 25.91
N TYR A 261 -5.04 1.09 25.30
CA TYR A 261 -5.69 0.58 24.08
C TYR A 261 -4.70 0.24 22.97
N LEU A 262 -3.80 1.16 22.62
CA LEU A 262 -2.82 0.90 21.56
C LEU A 262 -1.74 -0.11 21.95
N ALA A 263 -1.46 -0.31 23.22
CA ALA A 263 -0.59 -1.40 23.68
C ALA A 263 -1.25 -2.78 23.45
N VAL A 264 -2.58 -2.87 23.55
CA VAL A 264 -3.32 -4.09 23.19
C VAL A 264 -3.34 -4.27 21.67
N VAL A 265 -3.64 -3.22 20.89
CA VAL A 265 -3.63 -3.25 19.43
C VAL A 265 -2.26 -3.67 18.87
N ALA A 266 -1.17 -3.20 19.45
CA ALA A 266 0.19 -3.54 19.01
C ALA A 266 0.49 -5.05 19.01
N LYS A 267 -0.17 -5.82 19.88
CA LYS A 267 0.01 -7.28 19.96
C LYS A 267 -0.60 -8.04 18.78
N ILE A 268 -1.54 -7.43 18.04
CA ILE A 268 -2.31 -8.12 16.99
C ILE A 268 -1.37 -8.61 15.89
N GLN A 269 -0.50 -7.73 15.39
CA GLN A 269 0.31 -7.99 14.21
C GLN A 269 1.36 -9.10 14.39
N GLU A 270 1.90 -9.24 15.60
CA GLU A 270 2.86 -10.31 15.93
C GLU A 270 2.27 -11.72 15.76
N ASN A 271 0.93 -11.81 15.75
CA ASN A 271 0.18 -13.05 15.62
C ASN A 271 -0.38 -13.28 14.21
N SER A 272 -0.03 -12.45 13.22
CA SER A 272 -0.31 -12.73 11.81
C SER A 272 0.72 -13.69 11.25
N GLY A 273 0.28 -14.78 10.63
CA GLY A 273 1.14 -15.77 9.96
C GLY A 273 0.84 -15.88 8.47
N TYR A 274 -0.41 -15.67 8.09
CA TYR A 274 -0.87 -15.69 6.70
C TYR A 274 -1.67 -14.44 6.42
N ASP A 275 -1.00 -13.41 5.90
CA ASP A 275 -1.56 -12.09 5.70
C ASP A 275 -2.42 -11.97 4.43
N TRP A 276 -3.08 -10.83 4.28
CA TRP A 276 -3.95 -10.56 3.15
C TRP A 276 -3.21 -10.54 1.80
N ASN A 277 -1.98 -10.06 1.76
CA ASN A 277 -1.15 -10.04 0.54
C ASN A 277 -0.98 -11.47 -0.01
N VAL A 278 -0.55 -12.39 0.85
CA VAL A 278 -0.35 -13.80 0.46
C VAL A 278 -1.69 -14.46 0.11
N ALA A 279 -2.76 -14.12 0.83
CA ALA A 279 -4.10 -14.64 0.53
C ALA A 279 -4.59 -14.23 -0.86
N VAL A 280 -4.45 -12.96 -1.23
CA VAL A 280 -4.83 -12.47 -2.59
C VAL A 280 -3.99 -13.16 -3.66
N ARG A 281 -2.68 -13.28 -3.46
CA ARG A 281 -1.77 -13.92 -4.41
C ARG A 281 -2.10 -15.40 -4.62
N TYR A 282 -2.37 -16.14 -3.54
CA TYR A 282 -2.78 -17.54 -3.64
C TYR A 282 -4.11 -17.68 -4.39
N TRP A 283 -5.09 -16.83 -4.09
CA TRP A 283 -6.38 -16.78 -4.78
C TRP A 283 -6.22 -16.56 -6.29
N GLU A 284 -5.42 -15.57 -6.71
CA GLU A 284 -5.17 -15.27 -8.12
C GLU A 284 -4.40 -16.38 -8.82
N MET A 285 -3.38 -16.95 -8.17
CA MET A 285 -2.61 -18.07 -8.68
C MET A 285 -3.49 -19.30 -8.95
N LYS A 286 -4.39 -19.66 -8.02
CA LYS A 286 -5.31 -20.80 -8.18
C LYS A 286 -6.37 -20.55 -9.26
N ARG A 287 -6.66 -19.31 -9.61
CA ARG A 287 -7.55 -18.92 -10.71
C ARG A 287 -6.86 -18.78 -12.06
N GLY A 288 -5.55 -18.93 -12.11
CA GLY A 288 -4.77 -18.75 -13.33
C GLY A 288 -4.76 -17.35 -13.90
N LEU A 289 -4.93 -16.32 -13.05
CA LEU A 289 -4.93 -14.91 -13.46
C LEU A 289 -3.52 -14.38 -13.76
N HIS A 290 -2.49 -15.04 -13.28
CA HIS A 290 -1.09 -14.80 -13.63
C HIS A 290 -0.37 -16.15 -13.77
N GLU A 291 0.67 -16.18 -14.59
CA GLU A 291 1.53 -17.34 -14.73
C GLU A 291 2.24 -17.65 -13.41
N GLN A 292 2.77 -18.85 -13.31
CA GLN A 292 3.40 -19.41 -12.10
C GLN A 292 4.34 -18.40 -11.46
N ASP A 293 3.84 -17.74 -10.45
CA ASP A 293 4.44 -16.57 -9.88
C ASP A 293 5.46 -17.02 -8.82
N GLU A 294 6.72 -17.07 -9.24
CA GLU A 294 7.86 -17.34 -8.33
C GLU A 294 7.85 -16.40 -7.13
N VAL A 295 7.34 -15.18 -7.29
CA VAL A 295 7.23 -14.19 -6.21
C VAL A 295 6.21 -14.64 -5.19
N SER A 296 5.03 -15.09 -5.61
CA SER A 296 3.98 -15.59 -4.69
C SER A 296 4.43 -16.83 -3.94
N VAL A 297 5.09 -17.76 -4.62
CA VAL A 297 5.69 -18.96 -3.98
C VAL A 297 6.83 -18.55 -3.05
N GLY A 298 7.65 -17.59 -3.42
CA GLY A 298 8.73 -17.02 -2.61
C GLY A 298 8.19 -16.40 -1.31
N LEU A 299 7.17 -15.56 -1.40
CA LEU A 299 6.50 -14.96 -0.25
C LEU A 299 5.89 -16.01 0.68
N MET A 300 5.24 -17.05 0.13
CA MET A 300 4.77 -18.16 0.95
C MET A 300 5.91 -18.87 1.70
N LYS A 301 7.06 -19.09 1.05
CA LYS A 301 8.24 -19.68 1.69
C LYS A 301 8.76 -18.83 2.82
N GLU A 302 8.81 -17.51 2.65
CA GLU A 302 9.21 -16.56 3.71
C GLU A 302 8.27 -16.62 4.91
N ARG A 303 6.98 -16.93 4.70
CA ARG A 303 5.97 -17.04 5.76
C ARG A 303 6.00 -18.37 6.53
N ILE A 304 6.67 -19.42 6.04
CA ILE A 304 6.70 -20.74 6.71
C ILE A 304 7.13 -20.59 8.18
N GLY A 305 8.20 -19.85 8.47
CA GLY A 305 8.66 -19.63 9.84
C GLY A 305 7.64 -18.90 10.73
N GLN A 306 6.72 -18.14 10.13
CA GLN A 306 5.63 -17.48 10.85
C GLN A 306 4.43 -18.42 11.06
N MET A 307 4.33 -19.49 10.27
CA MET A 307 3.29 -20.50 10.38
C MET A 307 3.60 -21.59 11.41
N ASP A 308 4.86 -21.75 11.83
CA ASP A 308 5.29 -22.81 12.74
C ASP A 308 4.53 -22.85 14.08
N ASN A 309 4.11 -21.68 14.58
CA ASN A 309 3.42 -21.56 15.86
C ASN A 309 1.98 -21.04 15.72
N ILE A 310 1.31 -21.40 14.61
CA ILE A 310 0.03 -20.80 14.26
C ILE A 310 -1.07 -21.07 15.30
N ASP A 311 -1.07 -22.22 15.95
CA ASP A 311 -2.04 -22.58 17.00
C ASP A 311 -1.83 -21.74 18.26
N GLN A 312 -0.57 -21.43 18.61
CA GLN A 312 -0.27 -20.51 19.71
C GLN A 312 -0.66 -19.08 19.35
N LYS A 313 -0.40 -18.65 18.12
CA LYS A 313 -0.84 -17.34 17.62
C LYS A 313 -2.37 -17.20 17.67
N ASP A 314 -3.10 -18.25 17.29
CA ASP A 314 -4.56 -18.27 17.40
C ASP A 314 -5.04 -18.15 18.84
N ALA A 315 -4.39 -18.82 19.79
CA ALA A 315 -4.68 -18.68 21.22
C ALA A 315 -4.41 -17.26 21.73
N ASN A 316 -3.28 -16.66 21.33
CA ASN A 316 -2.95 -15.28 21.66
C ASN A 316 -3.98 -14.29 21.12
N LEU A 317 -4.42 -14.46 19.86
CA LEU A 317 -5.43 -13.61 19.25
C LEU A 317 -6.79 -13.68 19.98
N LYS A 318 -7.17 -14.86 20.48
CA LYS A 318 -8.37 -15.01 21.32
C LYS A 318 -8.27 -14.22 22.61
N GLU A 319 -7.08 -14.18 23.22
CA GLU A 319 -6.86 -13.38 24.42
C GLU A 319 -6.83 -11.89 24.12
N ILE A 320 -6.19 -11.47 23.03
CA ILE A 320 -6.19 -10.08 22.55
C ILE A 320 -7.64 -9.61 22.30
N ALA A 321 -8.49 -10.44 21.70
CA ALA A 321 -9.90 -10.10 21.54
C ALA A 321 -10.61 -9.85 22.89
N ARG A 322 -10.33 -10.65 23.93
CA ARG A 322 -10.88 -10.43 25.29
C ARG A 322 -10.36 -9.13 25.90
N GLU A 323 -9.05 -8.84 25.72
CA GLU A 323 -8.47 -7.58 26.17
C GLU A 323 -9.14 -6.38 25.47
N LEU A 324 -9.39 -6.46 24.14
CA LEU A 324 -10.08 -5.43 23.38
C LEU A 324 -11.52 -5.21 23.87
N TYR A 325 -12.25 -6.28 24.18
CA TYR A 325 -13.59 -6.15 24.77
C TYR A 325 -13.53 -5.46 26.15
N ALA A 326 -12.53 -5.76 26.98
CA ALA A 326 -12.35 -5.10 28.26
C ALA A 326 -12.00 -3.61 28.11
N GLN A 327 -11.30 -3.21 27.05
CA GLN A 327 -10.97 -1.81 26.76
C GLN A 327 -12.22 -0.96 26.47
N ILE A 328 -13.31 -1.57 25.98
CA ILE A 328 -14.57 -0.83 25.71
C ILE A 328 -15.09 -0.12 26.98
N GLU A 329 -14.94 -0.75 28.14
CA GLU A 329 -15.38 -0.18 29.42
C GLU A 329 -14.49 0.98 29.91
N GLN A 330 -13.23 1.02 29.46
CA GLN A 330 -12.28 2.07 29.82
C GLN A 330 -12.39 3.31 28.93
N MET A 331 -13.09 3.20 27.80
CA MET A 331 -13.23 4.27 26.81
C MET A 331 -14.49 5.11 27.07
N ASP A 332 -14.37 6.40 26.71
CA ASP A 332 -15.55 7.27 26.58
C ASP A 332 -16.59 6.67 25.60
N SER A 333 -17.86 6.84 25.92
CA SER A 333 -18.95 6.25 25.12
C SER A 333 -18.91 6.62 23.63
N SER A 334 -18.40 7.81 23.29
CA SER A 334 -18.27 8.27 21.90
C SER A 334 -17.18 7.56 21.10
N LYS A 335 -16.27 6.84 21.76
CA LYS A 335 -15.12 6.16 21.13
C LYS A 335 -15.23 4.63 21.14
N ARG A 336 -16.16 4.06 21.89
CA ARG A 336 -16.34 2.60 22.05
C ARG A 336 -16.50 1.85 20.72
N ALA A 337 -17.18 2.46 19.77
CA ALA A 337 -17.40 1.87 18.45
C ALA A 337 -16.11 1.61 17.67
N LEU A 338 -15.02 2.34 17.97
CA LEU A 338 -13.72 2.20 17.31
C LEU A 338 -13.00 0.88 17.66
N VAL A 339 -13.43 0.17 18.70
CA VAL A 339 -12.86 -1.12 19.08
C VAL A 339 -13.37 -2.26 18.19
N MET A 340 -14.61 -2.18 17.70
CA MET A 340 -15.22 -3.26 16.91
C MET A 340 -14.46 -3.58 15.62
N PRO A 341 -13.97 -2.61 14.83
CA PRO A 341 -13.11 -2.92 13.69
C PRO A 341 -11.88 -3.75 14.04
N GLN A 342 -11.22 -3.47 15.17
CA GLN A 342 -10.05 -4.24 15.62
C GLN A 342 -10.43 -5.69 15.99
N ILE A 343 -11.58 -5.90 16.63
CA ILE A 343 -12.07 -7.26 16.95
C ILE A 343 -12.33 -8.04 15.65
N VAL A 344 -12.97 -7.41 14.66
CA VAL A 344 -13.21 -8.02 13.36
C VAL A 344 -11.90 -8.34 12.62
N ALA A 345 -10.87 -7.48 12.77
CA ALA A 345 -9.54 -7.73 12.20
C ALA A 345 -8.82 -8.89 12.90
N VAL A 346 -8.92 -8.99 14.22
CA VAL A 346 -8.39 -10.13 15.00
C VAL A 346 -9.01 -11.45 14.54
N ASP A 347 -10.33 -11.48 14.35
CA ASP A 347 -11.02 -12.67 13.84
C ASP A 347 -10.60 -13.02 12.40
N ALA A 348 -10.40 -12.00 11.55
CA ALA A 348 -9.85 -12.21 10.22
C ALA A 348 -8.49 -12.89 10.25
N ILE A 349 -7.56 -12.35 11.04
CA ILE A 349 -6.20 -12.90 11.16
C ILE A 349 -6.24 -14.35 11.63
N ARG A 350 -7.08 -14.68 12.63
CA ARG A 350 -7.26 -16.06 13.10
C ARG A 350 -7.72 -16.99 11.97
N ILE A 351 -8.75 -16.60 11.25
CA ILE A 351 -9.33 -17.40 10.16
C ILE A 351 -8.31 -17.59 9.04
N PHE A 352 -7.66 -16.50 8.60
CA PHE A 352 -6.67 -16.57 7.53
C PHE A 352 -5.40 -17.31 7.94
N ASN A 353 -4.97 -17.24 9.19
CA ASN A 353 -3.93 -18.10 9.73
C ASN A 353 -4.27 -19.60 9.56
N GLN A 354 -5.50 -19.99 9.85
CA GLN A 354 -5.95 -21.39 9.65
C GLN A 354 -6.09 -21.76 8.16
N ILE A 355 -6.57 -20.84 7.32
CA ILE A 355 -6.57 -20.99 5.84
C ILE A 355 -5.15 -21.18 5.31
N GLY A 356 -4.19 -20.46 5.87
CA GLY A 356 -2.77 -20.55 5.51
C GLY A 356 -2.18 -21.95 5.66
N LYS A 357 -2.67 -22.77 6.61
CA LYS A 357 -2.26 -24.18 6.73
C LYS A 357 -2.60 -24.97 5.45
N PHE A 358 -3.80 -24.77 4.91
CA PHE A 358 -4.22 -25.44 3.67
C PHE A 358 -3.45 -24.90 2.46
N ALA A 359 -3.30 -23.59 2.35
CA ALA A 359 -2.60 -22.97 1.22
C ALA A 359 -1.11 -23.37 1.15
N THR A 360 -0.41 -23.37 2.30
CA THR A 360 1.01 -23.76 2.36
C THR A 360 1.20 -25.28 2.23
N ALA A 361 0.24 -26.08 2.67
CA ALA A 361 0.24 -27.52 2.40
C ALA A 361 0.08 -27.80 0.90
N ASP A 362 -0.84 -27.10 0.22
CA ASP A 362 -1.09 -27.25 -1.22
C ASP A 362 0.12 -26.84 -2.08
N VAL A 363 0.75 -25.70 -1.77
CA VAL A 363 1.82 -25.14 -2.62
C VAL A 363 3.21 -25.67 -2.24
N LEU A 364 3.46 -25.88 -0.95
CA LEU A 364 4.81 -26.16 -0.42
C LEU A 364 4.93 -27.55 0.20
N GLY A 365 3.83 -28.30 0.31
CA GLY A 365 3.81 -29.62 0.95
C GLY A 365 4.01 -29.56 2.47
N CYS A 366 3.73 -28.41 3.11
CA CYS A 366 3.82 -28.27 4.56
C CYS A 366 2.82 -29.20 5.27
N THR A 367 3.19 -29.72 6.44
CA THR A 367 2.33 -30.56 7.28
C THR A 367 2.14 -29.91 8.64
N TYR A 368 0.92 -29.99 9.18
CA TYR A 368 0.57 -29.43 10.48
C TYR A 368 -0.10 -30.50 11.35
N GLU A 369 0.26 -30.56 12.63
CA GLU A 369 -0.32 -31.52 13.58
C GLU A 369 -1.83 -31.32 13.76
N ASN A 370 -2.27 -30.05 13.79
CA ASN A 370 -3.66 -29.68 14.05
C ASN A 370 -4.26 -28.98 12.82
N MET A 371 -4.70 -29.77 11.83
CA MET A 371 -5.47 -29.22 10.71
C MET A 371 -6.90 -28.95 11.18
N PRO A 372 -7.46 -27.74 10.90
CA PRO A 372 -8.86 -27.47 11.23
C PRO A 372 -9.81 -28.27 10.32
N ASP A 373 -11.04 -28.49 10.79
CA ASP A 373 -12.11 -28.97 9.91
C ASP A 373 -12.40 -27.90 8.85
N SER A 374 -12.24 -28.26 7.58
CA SER A 374 -12.32 -27.32 6.47
C SER A 374 -13.74 -26.75 6.27
N TRP A 375 -14.79 -27.54 6.55
CA TRP A 375 -16.18 -27.09 6.47
C TRP A 375 -16.54 -26.15 7.61
N ALA A 376 -16.07 -26.42 8.82
CA ALA A 376 -16.25 -25.54 9.97
C ALA A 376 -15.54 -24.20 9.73
N LEU A 377 -14.32 -24.24 9.18
CA LEU A 377 -13.55 -23.03 8.84
C LEU A 377 -14.23 -22.20 7.73
N ALA A 378 -14.80 -22.86 6.70
CA ALA A 378 -15.57 -22.17 5.68
C ALA A 378 -16.78 -21.41 6.28
N LYS A 379 -17.50 -22.08 7.20
CA LYS A 379 -18.63 -21.45 7.91
C LYS A 379 -18.18 -20.28 8.81
N GLU A 380 -17.03 -20.41 9.47
CA GLU A 380 -16.46 -19.34 10.30
C GLU A 380 -16.08 -18.14 9.44
N LEU A 381 -15.45 -18.36 8.28
CA LEU A 381 -15.10 -17.33 7.29
C LEU A 381 -16.34 -16.56 6.81
N GLU A 382 -17.42 -17.24 6.44
CA GLU A 382 -18.66 -16.63 5.99
C GLU A 382 -19.35 -15.83 7.11
N THR A 383 -19.31 -16.34 8.34
CA THR A 383 -19.84 -15.66 9.51
C THR A 383 -19.06 -14.39 9.81
N TRP A 384 -17.73 -14.47 9.79
CA TRP A 384 -16.85 -13.31 9.92
C TRP A 384 -17.15 -12.26 8.84
N PHE A 385 -17.30 -12.68 7.59
CA PHE A 385 -17.55 -11.76 6.48
C PHE A 385 -18.87 -11.00 6.60
N TYR A 386 -19.87 -11.61 7.23
CA TYR A 386 -21.12 -10.90 7.56
C TYR A 386 -20.86 -9.69 8.49
N PHE A 387 -20.04 -9.87 9.53
CA PHE A 387 -19.67 -8.78 10.44
C PHE A 387 -18.72 -7.78 9.79
N TYR A 388 -17.74 -8.27 9.01
CA TYR A 388 -16.83 -7.42 8.25
C TYR A 388 -17.59 -6.45 7.34
N LYS A 389 -18.56 -6.91 6.57
CA LYS A 389 -19.40 -6.05 5.71
C LYS A 389 -20.08 -4.93 6.49
N ARG A 390 -20.56 -5.19 7.69
CA ARG A 390 -21.20 -4.17 8.53
C ARG A 390 -20.22 -3.08 8.97
N VAL A 391 -19.03 -3.49 9.37
CA VAL A 391 -17.96 -2.57 9.75
C VAL A 391 -17.49 -1.77 8.54
N TYR A 392 -17.26 -2.43 7.41
CA TYR A 392 -16.84 -1.79 6.15
C TYR A 392 -17.85 -0.71 5.72
N ARG A 393 -19.13 -1.03 5.67
CA ARG A 393 -20.22 -0.13 5.26
C ARG A 393 -20.45 1.06 6.20
N SER A 394 -19.90 1.02 7.41
CA SER A 394 -20.04 2.14 8.34
C SER A 394 -19.13 3.32 8.00
N ILE A 395 -18.12 3.12 7.13
CA ILE A 395 -17.09 4.13 6.84
C ILE A 395 -16.69 4.20 5.37
N SER A 396 -16.87 3.13 4.60
CA SER A 396 -16.42 3.03 3.21
C SER A 396 -17.57 2.81 2.24
N GLU A 397 -17.42 3.34 1.01
CA GLU A 397 -18.30 3.03 -0.11
C GLU A 397 -18.12 1.57 -0.57
N GLU A 398 -19.14 1.01 -1.24
CA GLU A 398 -19.16 -0.42 -1.60
C GLU A 398 -18.33 -0.78 -2.86
N SER A 399 -17.65 0.16 -3.48
CA SER A 399 -16.94 -0.05 -4.76
C SER A 399 -15.96 -1.22 -4.74
N GLU A 400 -15.20 -1.38 -3.67
CA GLU A 400 -14.19 -2.45 -3.51
C GLU A 400 -14.75 -3.70 -2.81
N LEU A 401 -15.85 -3.57 -2.05
CA LEU A 401 -16.39 -4.65 -1.23
C LEU A 401 -16.75 -5.90 -2.05
N ARG A 402 -17.22 -5.73 -3.29
CA ARG A 402 -17.55 -6.85 -4.19
C ARG A 402 -16.34 -7.74 -4.50
N TYR A 403 -15.16 -7.17 -4.64
CA TYR A 403 -13.93 -7.93 -4.93
C TYR A 403 -13.44 -8.70 -3.70
N ILE A 404 -13.56 -8.08 -2.52
CA ILE A 404 -13.30 -8.78 -1.25
C ILE A 404 -14.29 -9.94 -1.10
N GLN A 405 -15.56 -9.75 -1.47
CA GLN A 405 -16.58 -10.79 -1.45
C GLN A 405 -16.24 -11.94 -2.41
N GLU A 406 -15.77 -11.65 -3.62
CA GLU A 406 -15.35 -12.69 -4.58
C GLU A 406 -14.25 -13.57 -3.99
N LEU A 407 -13.24 -12.97 -3.37
CA LEU A 407 -12.16 -13.69 -2.71
C LEU A 407 -12.69 -14.56 -1.54
N VAL A 408 -13.50 -13.99 -0.67
CA VAL A 408 -14.06 -14.70 0.49
C VAL A 408 -14.94 -15.88 0.06
N CYS A 409 -15.80 -15.68 -0.92
CA CYS A 409 -16.64 -16.75 -1.49
C CYS A 409 -15.78 -17.86 -2.08
N TRP A 410 -14.74 -17.50 -2.85
CA TRP A 410 -13.83 -18.47 -3.42
C TRP A 410 -13.13 -19.32 -2.34
N TYR A 411 -12.64 -18.69 -1.26
CA TYR A 411 -12.03 -19.44 -0.14
C TYR A 411 -13.05 -20.35 0.56
N GLY A 412 -14.29 -19.90 0.73
CA GLY A 412 -15.35 -20.74 1.28
C GLY A 412 -15.61 -21.99 0.44
N ASP A 413 -15.66 -21.84 -0.89
CA ASP A 413 -15.84 -22.96 -1.83
C ASP A 413 -14.61 -23.86 -1.90
N TYR A 414 -13.40 -23.26 -1.92
CA TYR A 414 -12.13 -23.98 -1.87
C TYR A 414 -12.05 -24.92 -0.65
N LEU A 415 -12.33 -24.39 0.55
CA LEU A 415 -12.29 -25.16 1.79
C LEU A 415 -13.29 -26.33 1.78
N ARG A 416 -14.48 -26.17 1.17
CA ARG A 416 -15.48 -27.25 1.04
C ARG A 416 -15.09 -28.35 0.05
N GLN A 417 -14.16 -28.06 -0.87
CA GLN A 417 -13.68 -29.03 -1.85
C GLN A 417 -12.48 -29.86 -1.34
N ILE A 418 -11.88 -29.46 -0.24
CA ILE A 418 -10.78 -30.20 0.40
C ILE A 418 -11.36 -31.50 1.00
N LYS A 419 -10.77 -32.66 0.59
CA LYS A 419 -11.17 -33.98 1.04
C LYS A 419 -10.39 -34.43 2.26
#